data_efe771153efbe27aee45fb863eed0d16
#
_entry.id   efe771153efbe27aee45fb863eed0d16
#
_cell.length_a   1.000
_cell.length_b   1.000
_cell.length_c   1.000
_cell.angle_alpha   90.00
_cell.angle_beta   90.00
_cell.angle_gamma   90.00
#
_symmetry.space_group_name_H-M   'P 1'
#
loop_
_entity.id
_entity.type
_entity.pdbx_description
1 polymer ?
#
loop_
_entity_poly.entity_id
_entity_poly.type
_entity_poly.pdbx_seq_one_letter_code
_entity_poly.pdbx_strand_id
1 'polypeptide(L)'
;WDRPIYFANTMPKSSYFGLEKYMQHEGFAYRLVPYVTKSDRNQFGYFGEVEPNIMYQNMMEEFAFGNMNDPDIFLDENNLRFVTNLRLNFSRLADVLIKTGDDERARAVLDKCVEMTVNVNTPKDVTLIQICESYFAIGDMDKGMDMTRQLATNYLEHLQYYASLDKTYASTVNREVNQGFAVIQQLKRLGKQYTVEEMADYIDPVFTEAEAYYQQVVGSNPNQGQQQQNRPQGQPQSQPKAQGQPQ
;
A
#
# COMPACT_ATOMS: atom_id res chain seq x y z
N TRP A 1 -35.42 1.76 0.74
CA TRP A 1 -34.40 1.03 1.54
C TRP A 1 -34.31 1.63 2.93
N ASP A 2 -35.28 1.37 3.76
CA ASP A 2 -35.36 1.93 5.11
C ASP A 2 -34.38 1.25 6.09
N ARG A 3 -33.75 0.14 5.68
CA ARG A 3 -32.76 -0.61 6.47
C ARG A 3 -31.58 -1.04 5.60
N PRO A 4 -30.55 -0.21 5.44
CA PRO A 4 -29.35 -0.58 4.69
C PRO A 4 -28.59 -1.71 5.40
N ILE A 5 -27.95 -2.58 4.61
CA ILE A 5 -27.08 -3.64 5.10
C ILE A 5 -25.63 -3.19 4.88
N TYR A 6 -24.83 -3.28 5.94
CA TYR A 6 -23.42 -2.94 5.92
C TYR A 6 -22.54 -4.13 6.29
N PHE A 7 -21.39 -4.22 5.66
CA PHE A 7 -20.33 -5.17 5.97
C PHE A 7 -19.08 -4.39 6.37
N ALA A 8 -18.48 -4.72 7.52
CA ALA A 8 -17.21 -4.09 7.91
C ALA A 8 -16.11 -4.43 6.90
N ASN A 9 -15.27 -3.46 6.54
CA ASN A 9 -14.19 -3.69 5.59
C ASN A 9 -13.05 -4.58 6.14
N THR A 10 -13.06 -4.83 7.46
CA THR A 10 -12.13 -5.74 8.15
C THR A 10 -12.57 -7.19 8.18
N MET A 11 -13.76 -7.51 7.63
CA MET A 11 -14.26 -8.89 7.59
C MET A 11 -13.43 -9.75 6.63
N PRO A 12 -13.25 -11.05 6.93
CA PRO A 12 -12.60 -11.97 6.01
C PRO A 12 -13.42 -12.13 4.73
N LYS A 13 -12.73 -12.30 3.60
CA LYS A 13 -13.36 -12.35 2.27
C LYS A 13 -14.49 -13.38 2.16
N SER A 14 -14.39 -14.52 2.83
CA SER A 14 -15.41 -15.56 2.87
C SER A 14 -16.75 -15.09 3.47
N SER A 15 -16.74 -14.03 4.27
CA SER A 15 -17.94 -13.49 4.93
C SER A 15 -18.76 -12.55 4.05
N TYR A 16 -18.32 -12.26 2.84
CA TYR A 16 -19.08 -11.43 1.89
C TYR A 16 -20.04 -12.23 0.99
N PHE A 17 -20.04 -13.56 1.12
CA PHE A 17 -21.01 -14.47 0.46
C PHE A 17 -21.10 -14.33 -1.07
N GLY A 18 -20.04 -13.86 -1.74
CA GLY A 18 -20.06 -13.62 -3.18
C GLY A 18 -20.79 -12.33 -3.61
N LEU A 19 -21.09 -11.45 -2.64
CA LEU A 19 -21.81 -10.20 -2.88
C LEU A 19 -20.87 -9.02 -3.20
N GLU A 20 -19.56 -9.26 -3.35
CA GLU A 20 -18.55 -8.21 -3.54
C GLU A 20 -18.84 -7.26 -4.70
N LYS A 21 -19.49 -7.77 -5.75
CA LYS A 21 -19.92 -6.97 -6.91
C LYS A 21 -21.10 -6.03 -6.66
N TYR A 22 -21.72 -6.11 -5.49
CA TYR A 22 -22.82 -5.24 -5.06
C TYR A 22 -22.43 -4.36 -3.88
N MET A 23 -21.14 -4.20 -3.64
CA MET A 23 -20.63 -3.44 -2.50
C MET A 23 -20.24 -2.02 -2.93
N GLN A 24 -20.73 -1.05 -2.18
CA GLN A 24 -20.35 0.35 -2.24
C GLN A 24 -19.52 0.70 -1.01
N HIS A 25 -18.33 1.24 -1.20
CA HIS A 25 -17.43 1.58 -0.10
C HIS A 25 -17.70 2.99 0.41
N GLU A 26 -18.03 3.10 1.70
CA GLU A 26 -18.43 4.34 2.35
C GLU A 26 -17.52 4.73 3.54
N GLY A 27 -16.31 4.14 3.63
CA GLY A 27 -15.33 4.39 4.70
C GLY A 27 -14.92 3.10 5.42
N PHE A 28 -15.37 2.86 6.65
CA PHE A 28 -15.07 1.62 7.40
C PHE A 28 -15.98 0.46 7.07
N ALA A 29 -16.94 0.67 6.19
CA ALA A 29 -17.90 -0.36 5.81
C ALA A 29 -18.23 -0.30 4.31
N TYR A 30 -18.68 -1.45 3.81
CA TYR A 30 -19.31 -1.59 2.52
C TYR A 30 -20.82 -1.64 2.69
N ARG A 31 -21.53 -0.80 1.98
CA ARG A 31 -22.98 -0.86 1.87
C ARG A 31 -23.37 -1.82 0.76
N LEU A 32 -24.31 -2.71 1.02
CA LEU A 32 -24.91 -3.54 0.00
C LEU A 32 -25.90 -2.71 -0.83
N VAL A 33 -25.67 -2.64 -2.15
CA VAL A 33 -26.50 -1.88 -3.10
C VAL A 33 -27.19 -2.82 -4.11
N PRO A 34 -28.36 -2.45 -4.67
CA PRO A 34 -29.15 -3.33 -5.54
C PRO A 34 -28.66 -3.35 -7.02
N TYR A 35 -27.48 -2.85 -7.28
CA TYR A 35 -26.88 -2.80 -8.61
C TYR A 35 -25.42 -3.28 -8.58
N VAL A 36 -24.90 -3.69 -9.74
CA VAL A 36 -23.51 -4.11 -9.87
C VAL A 36 -22.61 -2.88 -9.84
N THR A 37 -21.72 -2.83 -8.87
CA THR A 37 -20.75 -1.75 -8.72
C THR A 37 -19.53 -1.97 -9.63
N LYS A 38 -18.90 -0.89 -10.04
CA LYS A 38 -17.61 -0.92 -10.74
C LYS A 38 -16.51 -1.19 -9.71
N SER A 39 -16.12 -2.45 -9.58
CA SER A 39 -15.03 -2.81 -8.66
C SER A 39 -13.69 -2.54 -9.29
N ASP A 40 -13.02 -1.48 -8.89
CA ASP A 40 -11.59 -1.31 -9.12
C ASP A 40 -10.84 -2.24 -8.16
N ARG A 41 -10.46 -3.42 -8.66
CA ARG A 41 -9.52 -4.29 -7.93
C ARG A 41 -8.16 -3.61 -7.93
N ASN A 42 -7.86 -2.90 -6.87
CA ASN A 42 -6.53 -2.36 -6.67
C ASN A 42 -5.55 -3.46 -6.23
N GLN A 43 -4.25 -3.12 -6.20
CA GLN A 43 -3.18 -4.02 -5.80
C GLN A 43 -3.31 -4.58 -4.36
N PHE A 44 -4.18 -4.00 -3.53
CA PHE A 44 -4.45 -4.44 -2.14
C PHE A 44 -5.66 -5.37 -2.02
N GLY A 45 -6.28 -5.74 -3.14
CA GLY A 45 -7.38 -6.71 -3.15
C GLY A 45 -8.72 -6.16 -2.63
N TYR A 46 -8.86 -4.85 -2.50
CA TYR A 46 -10.13 -4.21 -2.19
C TYR A 46 -11.12 -4.39 -3.34
N PHE A 47 -12.38 -4.44 -3.00
CA PHE A 47 -13.50 -4.52 -3.94
C PHE A 47 -14.53 -3.45 -3.62
N GLY A 48 -15.58 -3.39 -4.43
CA GLY A 48 -16.62 -2.38 -4.30
C GLY A 48 -16.23 -1.04 -4.93
N GLU A 49 -17.23 -0.27 -5.29
CA GLU A 49 -17.09 1.08 -5.82
C GLU A 49 -17.03 2.08 -4.66
N VAL A 50 -16.10 3.01 -4.70
CA VAL A 50 -16.07 4.12 -3.74
C VAL A 50 -17.13 5.13 -4.16
N GLU A 51 -18.04 5.49 -3.23
CA GLU A 51 -18.92 6.65 -3.39
C GLU A 51 -18.21 7.87 -2.76
N PRO A 52 -17.61 8.75 -3.58
CA PRO A 52 -16.68 9.74 -3.06
C PRO A 52 -17.33 10.77 -2.13
N ASN A 53 -18.59 11.17 -2.38
CA ASN A 53 -19.22 12.19 -1.55
C ASN A 53 -19.62 11.63 -0.18
N ILE A 54 -20.20 10.42 -0.14
CA ILE A 54 -20.58 9.78 1.12
C ILE A 54 -19.33 9.42 1.91
N MET A 55 -18.33 8.83 1.25
CA MET A 55 -17.10 8.44 1.93
C MET A 55 -16.33 9.68 2.44
N TYR A 56 -16.31 10.77 1.67
CA TYR A 56 -15.70 12.03 2.10
C TYR A 56 -16.42 12.58 3.35
N GLN A 57 -17.74 12.71 3.32
CA GLN A 57 -18.52 13.18 4.46
C GLN A 57 -18.24 12.29 5.70
N ASN A 58 -18.32 10.98 5.55
CA ASN A 58 -18.08 10.07 6.66
C ASN A 58 -16.67 10.23 7.24
N MET A 59 -15.64 10.23 6.40
CA MET A 59 -14.25 10.23 6.86
C MET A 59 -13.76 11.59 7.33
N MET A 60 -14.28 12.68 6.76
CA MET A 60 -13.80 14.01 7.08
C MET A 60 -14.63 14.71 8.18
N GLU A 61 -15.93 14.38 8.31
CA GLU A 61 -16.86 15.11 9.15
C GLU A 61 -17.48 14.28 10.27
N GLU A 62 -17.81 12.98 10.00
CA GLU A 62 -18.60 12.17 10.92
C GLU A 62 -17.76 11.24 11.79
N PHE A 63 -16.64 10.69 11.28
CA PHE A 63 -15.86 9.69 12.00
C PHE A 63 -14.97 10.31 13.07
N ALA A 64 -14.96 9.67 14.26
CA ALA A 64 -14.02 9.96 15.32
C ALA A 64 -12.85 8.96 15.28
N PHE A 65 -11.62 9.46 15.40
CA PHE A 65 -10.39 8.66 15.27
C PHE A 65 -9.72 8.35 16.60
N GLY A 66 -10.35 8.68 17.73
CA GLY A 66 -9.95 8.23 19.08
C GLY A 66 -8.57 8.74 19.53
N ASN A 67 -8.19 9.96 19.17
CA ASN A 67 -6.91 10.59 19.52
C ASN A 67 -5.66 9.80 19.07
N MET A 68 -5.75 9.00 17.99
CA MET A 68 -4.60 8.23 17.51
C MET A 68 -3.44 9.09 16.99
N ASN A 69 -3.68 10.39 16.79
CA ASN A 69 -2.67 11.38 16.44
C ASN A 69 -1.89 11.90 17.67
N ASP A 70 -2.31 11.57 18.88
CA ASP A 70 -1.60 11.94 20.10
C ASP A 70 -0.39 11.02 20.32
N PRO A 71 0.85 11.54 20.31
CA PRO A 71 2.06 10.73 20.46
C PRO A 71 2.21 10.11 21.85
N ASP A 72 1.48 10.61 22.86
CA ASP A 72 1.53 10.08 24.22
C ASP A 72 0.59 8.86 24.42
N ILE A 73 -0.24 8.54 23.41
CA ILE A 73 -1.14 7.39 23.44
C ILE A 73 -0.44 6.14 22.91
N PHE A 74 -0.35 5.11 23.76
CA PHE A 74 0.12 3.80 23.33
C PHE A 74 -0.91 3.09 22.46
N LEU A 75 -0.49 2.66 21.27
CA LEU A 75 -1.29 1.83 20.37
C LEU A 75 -0.77 0.39 20.40
N ASP A 76 -1.62 -0.54 20.79
CA ASP A 76 -1.31 -1.97 20.73
C ASP A 76 -1.29 -2.49 19.28
N GLU A 77 -0.89 -3.74 19.07
CA GLU A 77 -0.77 -4.35 17.74
C GLU A 77 -2.09 -4.33 16.95
N ASN A 78 -3.24 -4.48 17.60
CA ASN A 78 -4.54 -4.45 16.94
C ASN A 78 -4.89 -3.03 16.48
N ASN A 79 -4.61 -2.03 17.32
CA ASN A 79 -4.79 -0.62 16.96
C ASN A 79 -3.83 -0.21 15.84
N LEU A 80 -2.59 -0.70 15.82
CA LEU A 80 -1.65 -0.45 14.72
C LEU A 80 -2.12 -1.06 13.38
N ARG A 81 -2.74 -2.25 13.40
CA ARG A 81 -3.39 -2.82 12.21
C ARG A 81 -4.56 -1.95 11.72
N PHE A 82 -5.29 -1.33 12.66
CA PHE A 82 -6.35 -0.42 12.31
C PHE A 82 -5.83 0.87 11.65
N VAL A 83 -4.69 1.39 12.13
CA VAL A 83 -4.00 2.53 11.48
C VAL A 83 -3.67 2.22 10.01
N THR A 84 -3.11 1.05 9.74
CA THR A 84 -2.81 0.61 8.36
C THR A 84 -4.08 0.56 7.49
N ASN A 85 -5.16 0.00 8.01
CA ASN A 85 -6.45 -0.05 7.30
C ASN A 85 -7.01 1.35 7.05
N LEU A 86 -6.88 2.25 8.00
CA LEU A 86 -7.31 3.64 7.88
C LEU A 86 -6.57 4.37 6.76
N ARG A 87 -5.24 4.23 6.69
CA ARG A 87 -4.43 4.78 5.58
C ARG A 87 -4.90 4.30 4.21
N LEU A 88 -5.20 3.01 4.10
CA LEU A 88 -5.71 2.44 2.85
C LEU A 88 -7.08 3.00 2.47
N ASN A 89 -7.96 3.26 3.43
CA ASN A 89 -9.25 3.90 3.16
C ASN A 89 -9.09 5.35 2.69
N PHE A 90 -8.22 6.12 3.34
CA PHE A 90 -7.89 7.48 2.91
C PHE A 90 -7.28 7.49 1.50
N SER A 91 -6.33 6.58 1.23
CA SER A 91 -5.70 6.46 -0.10
C SER A 91 -6.72 6.15 -1.20
N ARG A 92 -7.69 5.26 -0.92
CA ARG A 92 -8.76 4.94 -1.89
C ARG A 92 -9.65 6.13 -2.18
N LEU A 93 -10.02 6.90 -1.16
CA LEU A 93 -10.82 8.10 -1.34
C LEU A 93 -10.04 9.14 -2.15
N ALA A 94 -8.78 9.40 -1.78
CA ALA A 94 -7.92 10.32 -2.50
C ALA A 94 -7.75 9.93 -3.98
N ASP A 95 -7.51 8.64 -4.27
CA ASP A 95 -7.36 8.13 -5.63
C ASP A 95 -8.60 8.37 -6.49
N VAL A 96 -9.81 8.18 -5.96
CA VAL A 96 -11.06 8.45 -6.69
C VAL A 96 -11.26 9.95 -6.90
N LEU A 97 -10.98 10.79 -5.90
CA LEU A 97 -11.07 12.24 -6.03
C LEU A 97 -10.09 12.79 -7.08
N ILE A 98 -8.84 12.30 -7.09
CA ILE A 98 -7.83 12.64 -8.10
C ILE A 98 -8.31 12.24 -9.51
N LYS A 99 -8.83 11.01 -9.68
CA LYS A 99 -9.36 10.53 -10.96
C LYS A 99 -10.55 11.35 -11.47
N THR A 100 -11.29 11.97 -10.58
CA THR A 100 -12.42 12.86 -10.94
C THR A 100 -12.04 14.33 -11.05
N GLY A 101 -10.76 14.67 -10.84
CA GLY A 101 -10.24 16.04 -10.96
C GLY A 101 -10.54 16.92 -9.75
N ASP A 102 -10.85 16.34 -8.60
CA ASP A 102 -11.13 17.05 -7.35
C ASP A 102 -9.90 17.06 -6.44
N ASP A 103 -8.86 17.75 -6.90
CA ASP A 103 -7.56 17.80 -6.23
C ASP A 103 -7.62 18.52 -4.87
N GLU A 104 -8.58 19.44 -4.70
CA GLU A 104 -8.77 20.17 -3.45
C GLU A 104 -9.24 19.23 -2.34
N ARG A 105 -10.30 18.45 -2.59
CA ARG A 105 -10.76 17.45 -1.62
C ARG A 105 -9.75 16.31 -1.44
N ALA A 106 -9.07 15.89 -2.51
CA ALA A 106 -8.02 14.89 -2.41
C ALA A 106 -6.89 15.35 -1.46
N ARG A 107 -6.45 16.60 -1.57
CA ARG A 107 -5.45 17.20 -0.67
C ARG A 107 -5.93 17.20 0.78
N ALA A 108 -7.16 17.63 1.05
CA ALA A 108 -7.72 17.63 2.39
C ALA A 108 -7.76 16.22 3.00
N VAL A 109 -8.13 15.21 2.20
CA VAL A 109 -8.16 13.79 2.59
C VAL A 109 -6.76 13.28 2.93
N LEU A 110 -5.75 13.60 2.11
CA LEU A 110 -4.35 13.21 2.36
C LEU A 110 -3.80 13.89 3.60
N ASP A 111 -4.04 15.19 3.79
CA ASP A 111 -3.61 15.93 4.96
C ASP A 111 -4.22 15.35 6.24
N LYS A 112 -5.51 15.02 6.22
CA LYS A 112 -6.18 14.35 7.35
C LYS A 112 -5.60 12.97 7.62
N CYS A 113 -5.29 12.21 6.59
CA CYS A 113 -4.63 10.91 6.73
C CYS A 113 -3.28 11.05 7.45
N VAL A 114 -2.44 11.98 7.02
CA VAL A 114 -1.13 12.23 7.64
C VAL A 114 -1.28 12.71 9.08
N GLU A 115 -2.15 13.70 9.31
CA GLU A 115 -2.46 14.23 10.66
C GLU A 115 -2.82 13.11 11.64
N MET A 116 -3.70 12.20 11.22
CA MET A 116 -4.25 11.18 12.11
C MET A 116 -3.38 9.92 12.24
N THR A 117 -2.57 9.61 11.23
CA THR A 117 -1.94 8.29 11.13
C THR A 117 -0.41 8.31 11.05
N VAL A 118 0.23 9.47 10.98
CA VAL A 118 1.69 9.56 10.87
C VAL A 118 2.26 10.29 12.07
N ASN A 119 2.66 9.53 13.08
CA ASN A 119 3.32 10.02 14.28
C ASN A 119 4.41 9.04 14.75
N VAL A 120 5.04 9.31 15.89
CA VAL A 120 6.13 8.49 16.43
C VAL A 120 5.67 7.07 16.83
N ASN A 121 4.39 6.89 17.18
CA ASN A 121 3.84 5.62 17.65
C ASN A 121 3.27 4.74 16.53
N THR A 122 3.23 5.25 15.30
CA THR A 122 2.66 4.52 14.16
C THR A 122 3.75 4.07 13.20
N PRO A 123 3.71 2.82 12.69
CA PRO A 123 4.73 2.33 11.77
C PRO A 123 4.69 3.11 10.47
N LYS A 124 5.87 3.46 9.96
CA LYS A 124 6.03 4.00 8.59
C LYS A 124 6.15 2.84 7.63
N ASP A 125 5.01 2.27 7.25
CA ASP A 125 4.92 1.07 6.44
C ASP A 125 4.67 1.35 4.95
N VAL A 126 4.57 0.28 4.16
CA VAL A 126 4.38 0.32 2.71
C VAL A 126 3.12 1.07 2.27
N THR A 127 2.13 1.24 3.14
CA THR A 127 0.88 1.97 2.79
C THR A 127 1.12 3.46 2.55
N LEU A 128 2.19 4.02 3.11
CA LEU A 128 2.58 5.41 2.87
C LEU A 128 3.08 5.68 1.44
N ILE A 129 3.47 4.66 0.68
CA ILE A 129 3.84 4.82 -0.75
C ILE A 129 2.67 5.43 -1.54
N GLN A 130 1.44 4.99 -1.29
CA GLN A 130 0.26 5.54 -1.98
C GLN A 130 -0.02 6.98 -1.59
N ILE A 131 0.26 7.35 -0.34
CA ILE A 131 0.14 8.74 0.12
C ILE A 131 1.17 9.62 -0.61
N CYS A 132 2.45 9.16 -0.71
CA CYS A 132 3.47 9.85 -1.49
C CYS A 132 3.03 10.05 -2.95
N GLU A 133 2.59 8.96 -3.60
CA GLU A 133 2.14 8.98 -4.99
C GLU A 133 0.96 9.93 -5.20
N SER A 134 -0.01 9.93 -4.29
CA SER A 134 -1.18 10.80 -4.38
C SER A 134 -0.82 12.28 -4.23
N TYR A 135 0.12 12.64 -3.34
CA TYR A 135 0.62 14.02 -3.25
C TYR A 135 1.31 14.46 -4.53
N PHE A 136 2.16 13.62 -5.13
CA PHE A 136 2.78 13.94 -6.43
C PHE A 136 1.73 14.07 -7.54
N ALA A 137 0.71 13.23 -7.55
CA ALA A 137 -0.35 13.26 -8.56
C ALA A 137 -1.16 14.57 -8.55
N ILE A 138 -1.37 15.18 -7.37
CA ILE A 138 -2.06 16.49 -7.23
C ILE A 138 -1.08 17.67 -7.27
N GLY A 139 0.19 17.45 -7.60
CA GLY A 139 1.21 18.51 -7.70
C GLY A 139 1.71 19.06 -6.37
N ASP A 140 1.44 18.41 -5.23
CA ASP A 140 1.97 18.80 -3.91
C ASP A 140 3.35 18.16 -3.68
N MET A 141 4.35 18.70 -4.39
CA MET A 141 5.70 18.14 -4.40
C MET A 141 6.37 18.16 -3.03
N ASP A 142 6.18 19.22 -2.25
CA ASP A 142 6.80 19.39 -0.93
C ASP A 142 6.34 18.30 0.04
N LYS A 143 5.03 18.06 0.15
CA LYS A 143 4.48 17.02 1.01
C LYS A 143 4.83 15.62 0.53
N GLY A 144 4.79 15.39 -0.79
CA GLY A 144 5.24 14.14 -1.40
C GLY A 144 6.69 13.82 -1.07
N MET A 145 7.57 14.83 -1.14
CA MET A 145 8.99 14.69 -0.79
C MET A 145 9.20 14.48 0.70
N ASP A 146 8.49 15.19 1.57
CA ASP A 146 8.60 15.00 3.03
C ASP A 146 8.21 13.56 3.43
N MET A 147 7.09 13.04 2.94
CA MET A 147 6.69 11.65 3.16
C MET A 147 7.69 10.65 2.58
N THR A 148 8.24 10.94 1.39
CA THR A 148 9.27 10.11 0.77
C THR A 148 10.51 10.02 1.63
N ARG A 149 11.01 11.16 2.15
CA ARG A 149 12.18 11.20 3.04
C ARG A 149 11.93 10.38 4.31
N GLN A 150 10.80 10.57 4.96
CA GLN A 150 10.46 9.84 6.17
C GLN A 150 10.42 8.33 5.94
N LEU A 151 9.80 7.89 4.84
CA LEU A 151 9.65 6.48 4.51
C LEU A 151 10.99 5.86 4.11
N ALA A 152 11.77 6.53 3.27
CA ALA A 152 13.08 6.06 2.81
C ALA A 152 14.06 5.93 3.98
N THR A 153 14.14 6.94 4.86
CA THR A 153 14.97 6.89 6.08
C THR A 153 14.59 5.71 6.95
N ASN A 154 13.31 5.53 7.25
CA ASN A 154 12.84 4.43 8.09
C ASN A 154 13.24 3.05 7.53
N TYR A 155 13.06 2.84 6.23
CA TYR A 155 13.44 1.55 5.62
C TYR A 155 14.93 1.36 5.45
N LEU A 156 15.70 2.44 5.23
CA LEU A 156 17.15 2.38 5.20
C LEU A 156 17.73 1.97 6.57
N GLU A 157 17.23 2.57 7.66
CA GLU A 157 17.59 2.20 9.05
C GLU A 157 17.28 0.73 9.35
N HIS A 158 16.11 0.24 8.91
CA HIS A 158 15.76 -1.17 9.05
C HIS A 158 16.74 -2.07 8.28
N LEU A 159 17.07 -1.74 7.02
CA LEU A 159 18.03 -2.51 6.22
C LEU A 159 19.41 -2.52 6.85
N GLN A 160 19.88 -1.37 7.35
CA GLN A 160 21.12 -1.26 8.10
C GLN A 160 21.14 -2.15 9.35
N TYR A 161 20.04 -2.13 10.12
CA TYR A 161 19.88 -3.00 11.28
C TYR A 161 19.98 -4.48 10.90
N TYR A 162 19.21 -4.92 9.88
CA TYR A 162 19.24 -6.31 9.44
C TYR A 162 20.62 -6.73 8.89
N ALA A 163 21.33 -5.83 8.23
CA ALA A 163 22.70 -6.08 7.75
C ALA A 163 23.71 -6.19 8.90
N SER A 164 23.44 -5.59 10.06
CA SER A 164 24.29 -5.68 11.25
C SER A 164 24.14 -6.98 12.04
N LEU A 165 23.08 -7.77 11.76
CA LEU A 165 22.82 -9.02 12.45
C LEU A 165 23.83 -10.11 12.05
N ASP A 166 24.07 -11.07 12.96
CA ASP A 166 24.87 -12.25 12.65
C ASP A 166 24.27 -13.02 11.46
N LYS A 167 25.13 -13.57 10.61
CA LYS A 167 24.74 -14.31 9.39
C LYS A 167 23.78 -15.47 9.66
N THR A 168 23.76 -16.02 10.87
CA THR A 168 22.83 -17.07 11.28
C THR A 168 21.37 -16.61 11.24
N TYR A 169 21.13 -15.31 11.38
CA TYR A 169 19.80 -14.70 11.34
C TYR A 169 19.36 -14.24 9.94
N ALA A 170 20.27 -14.26 8.95
CA ALA A 170 19.97 -13.76 7.60
C ALA A 170 18.73 -14.41 6.97
N SER A 171 18.51 -15.72 7.19
CA SER A 171 17.34 -16.43 6.66
C SER A 171 16.03 -16.01 7.32
N THR A 172 16.07 -15.56 8.58
CA THR A 172 14.86 -15.18 9.34
C THR A 172 14.36 -13.80 8.99
N VAL A 173 15.23 -12.92 8.50
CA VAL A 173 14.91 -11.52 8.15
C VAL A 173 14.76 -11.26 6.63
N ASN A 174 14.85 -12.32 5.82
CA ASN A 174 14.78 -12.19 4.35
C ASN A 174 13.53 -11.50 3.85
N ARG A 175 12.38 -11.75 4.47
CA ARG A 175 11.11 -11.13 4.06
C ARG A 175 11.14 -9.63 4.29
N GLU A 176 11.60 -9.22 5.44
CA GLU A 176 11.69 -7.82 5.88
C GLU A 176 12.70 -7.06 5.01
N VAL A 177 13.85 -7.67 4.73
CA VAL A 177 14.89 -7.12 3.85
C VAL A 177 14.38 -6.95 2.41
N ASN A 178 13.71 -7.97 1.85
CA ASN A 178 13.13 -7.87 0.52
C ASN A 178 12.03 -6.79 0.46
N GLN A 179 11.19 -6.70 1.49
CA GLN A 179 10.15 -5.66 1.57
C GLN A 179 10.77 -4.27 1.66
N GLY A 180 11.76 -4.07 2.53
CA GLY A 180 12.43 -2.78 2.71
C GLY A 180 13.10 -2.29 1.43
N PHE A 181 13.83 -3.17 0.75
CA PHE A 181 14.46 -2.84 -0.51
C PHE A 181 13.43 -2.53 -1.62
N ALA A 182 12.36 -3.31 -1.70
CA ALA A 182 11.27 -3.07 -2.66
C ALA A 182 10.59 -1.70 -2.45
N VAL A 183 10.43 -1.25 -1.21
CA VAL A 183 9.88 0.10 -0.90
C VAL A 183 10.80 1.18 -1.45
N ILE A 184 12.11 1.12 -1.19
CA ILE A 184 13.08 2.11 -1.70
C ILE A 184 13.11 2.10 -3.24
N GLN A 185 13.04 0.91 -3.87
CA GLN A 185 12.89 0.81 -5.33
C GLN A 185 11.61 1.47 -5.85
N GLN A 186 10.52 1.33 -5.13
CA GLN A 186 9.25 1.94 -5.51
C GLN A 186 9.31 3.46 -5.41
N LEU A 187 9.87 4.00 -4.34
CA LEU A 187 10.08 5.44 -4.18
C LEU A 187 10.93 6.01 -5.33
N LYS A 188 12.04 5.33 -5.69
CA LYS A 188 12.86 5.70 -6.86
C LYS A 188 12.07 5.71 -8.17
N ARG A 189 11.12 4.77 -8.35
CA ARG A 189 10.23 4.75 -9.52
C ARG A 189 9.27 5.92 -9.54
N LEU A 190 8.70 6.28 -8.37
CA LEU A 190 7.80 7.44 -8.25
C LEU A 190 8.51 8.74 -8.66
N GLY A 191 9.74 8.97 -8.22
CA GLY A 191 10.53 10.13 -8.63
C GLY A 191 10.68 10.26 -10.14
N LYS A 192 10.91 9.16 -10.83
CA LYS A 192 10.99 9.12 -12.30
C LYS A 192 9.63 9.34 -12.96
N GLN A 193 8.57 8.73 -12.42
CA GLN A 193 7.21 8.81 -12.96
C GLN A 193 6.67 10.25 -12.94
N TYR A 194 6.92 10.96 -11.85
CA TYR A 194 6.44 12.34 -11.65
C TYR A 194 7.48 13.40 -11.99
N THR A 195 8.64 12.99 -12.51
CA THR A 195 9.75 13.90 -12.93
C THR A 195 10.17 14.85 -11.81
N VAL A 196 10.30 14.31 -10.58
CA VAL A 196 10.73 15.07 -9.40
C VAL A 196 12.25 15.06 -9.33
N GLU A 197 12.91 16.11 -9.81
CA GLU A 197 14.38 16.19 -9.88
C GLU A 197 15.02 16.08 -8.48
N GLU A 198 14.51 16.82 -7.50
CA GLU A 198 14.99 16.76 -6.11
C GLU A 198 14.89 15.34 -5.52
N MET A 199 13.93 14.56 -5.95
CA MET A 199 13.77 13.18 -5.50
C MET A 199 14.90 12.28 -6.04
N ALA A 200 15.37 12.50 -7.26
CA ALA A 200 16.50 11.75 -7.81
C ALA A 200 17.76 12.00 -7.02
N ASP A 201 18.06 13.27 -6.71
CA ASP A 201 19.23 13.66 -5.94
C ASP A 201 19.22 13.07 -4.52
N TYR A 202 18.04 12.97 -3.90
CA TYR A 202 17.88 12.38 -2.58
C TYR A 202 17.87 10.85 -2.61
N ILE A 203 17.09 10.23 -3.50
CA ILE A 203 16.82 8.78 -3.44
C ILE A 203 17.95 7.93 -4.04
N ASP A 204 18.75 8.45 -4.99
CA ASP A 204 19.80 7.68 -5.63
C ASP A 204 20.93 7.28 -4.66
N PRO A 205 21.44 8.14 -3.77
CA PRO A 205 22.34 7.75 -2.69
C PRO A 205 21.71 6.73 -1.72
N VAL A 206 20.46 6.97 -1.29
CA VAL A 206 19.73 6.06 -0.40
C VAL A 206 19.54 4.68 -1.03
N PHE A 207 19.21 4.64 -2.31
CA PHE A 207 19.06 3.39 -3.05
C PHE A 207 20.39 2.63 -3.14
N THR A 208 21.49 3.31 -3.40
CA THR A 208 22.82 2.68 -3.48
C THR A 208 23.23 2.07 -2.15
N GLU A 209 22.99 2.77 -1.05
CA GLU A 209 23.27 2.28 0.30
C GLU A 209 22.34 1.08 0.66
N ALA A 210 21.05 1.20 0.37
CA ALA A 210 20.08 0.12 0.58
C ALA A 210 20.43 -1.14 -0.22
N GLU A 211 20.91 -0.99 -1.45
CA GLU A 211 21.36 -2.11 -2.28
C GLU A 211 22.59 -2.81 -1.66
N ALA A 212 23.53 -2.06 -1.09
CA ALA A 212 24.67 -2.63 -0.39
C ALA A 212 24.24 -3.47 0.83
N TYR A 213 23.34 -2.96 1.67
CA TYR A 213 22.78 -3.72 2.80
C TYR A 213 21.98 -4.94 2.35
N TYR A 214 21.18 -4.79 1.31
CA TYR A 214 20.43 -5.90 0.72
C TYR A 214 21.35 -7.04 0.27
N GLN A 215 22.40 -6.72 -0.48
CA GLN A 215 23.37 -7.69 -0.97
C GLN A 215 24.14 -8.35 0.17
N GLN A 216 24.46 -7.62 1.23
CA GLN A 216 25.14 -8.16 2.41
C GLN A 216 24.29 -9.25 3.10
N VAL A 217 22.99 -9.06 3.23
CA VAL A 217 22.08 -10.04 3.88
C VAL A 217 21.75 -11.18 2.93
N VAL A 218 21.30 -10.89 1.71
CA VAL A 218 20.83 -11.86 0.74
C VAL A 218 21.99 -12.67 0.15
N GLY A 219 23.11 -12.01 -0.18
CA GLY A 219 24.31 -12.69 -0.68
C GLY A 219 24.97 -13.60 0.35
N SER A 220 24.69 -13.41 1.62
CA SER A 220 25.17 -14.27 2.72
C SER A 220 24.29 -15.51 2.98
N ASN A 221 23.16 -15.64 2.27
CA ASN A 221 22.20 -16.73 2.50
C ASN A 221 22.60 -18.02 1.76
N PRO A 222 22.97 -19.10 2.46
CA PRO A 222 23.44 -20.35 1.83
C PRO A 222 22.37 -21.07 1.00
N ASN A 223 21.09 -20.71 1.14
CA ASN A 223 19.98 -21.39 0.45
C ASN A 223 19.64 -20.84 -0.94
N GLN A 224 20.21 -19.73 -1.38
CA GLN A 224 19.91 -19.17 -2.71
C GLN A 224 20.55 -19.95 -3.87
N GLY A 225 21.65 -20.67 -3.62
CA GLY A 225 22.30 -21.51 -4.64
C GLY A 225 21.46 -22.72 -5.09
N GLN A 226 20.49 -23.15 -4.27
CA GLN A 226 19.68 -24.34 -4.56
C GLN A 226 18.36 -24.05 -5.30
N GLN A 227 17.83 -22.82 -5.20
CA GLN A 227 16.57 -22.49 -5.90
C GLN A 227 16.75 -22.18 -7.40
N GLN A 228 17.94 -21.79 -7.84
CA GLN A 228 18.23 -21.61 -9.26
C GLN A 228 18.47 -22.94 -10.01
N GLN A 229 18.89 -23.99 -9.33
CA GLN A 229 19.10 -25.32 -9.95
C GLN A 229 17.82 -26.15 -10.10
N ASN A 230 16.74 -25.81 -9.41
CA ASN A 230 15.46 -26.55 -9.44
C ASN A 230 14.36 -25.87 -10.30
N ARG A 231 14.72 -24.97 -11.22
CA ARG A 231 13.76 -24.59 -12.27
C ARG A 231 13.65 -25.74 -13.27
N PRO A 232 12.47 -26.39 -13.43
CA PRO A 232 12.28 -27.38 -14.48
C PRO A 232 12.54 -26.72 -15.84
N GLN A 233 13.56 -27.20 -16.55
CA GLN A 233 13.74 -26.86 -17.95
C GLN A 233 12.55 -27.39 -18.75
N GLY A 234 11.79 -26.47 -19.34
CA GLY A 234 10.97 -26.62 -20.52
C GLY A 234 10.12 -27.89 -20.64
N GLN A 235 8.86 -27.81 -20.24
CA GLN A 235 7.85 -28.62 -20.92
C GLN A 235 7.54 -28.00 -22.30
N PRO A 236 7.56 -28.77 -23.41
CA PRO A 236 7.16 -28.26 -24.72
C PRO A 236 5.67 -27.90 -24.71
N GLN A 237 5.36 -26.70 -25.17
CA GLN A 237 3.98 -26.27 -25.41
C GLN A 237 3.32 -27.23 -26.39
N SER A 238 2.32 -27.98 -25.96
CA SER A 238 1.42 -28.73 -26.80
C SER A 238 0.55 -27.75 -27.63
N GLN A 239 0.74 -27.78 -28.96
CA GLN A 239 -0.08 -27.04 -29.92
C GLN A 239 -1.55 -27.48 -29.81
N PRO A 240 -2.53 -26.57 -29.88
CA PRO A 240 -3.94 -26.94 -29.93
C PRO A 240 -4.22 -27.64 -31.27
N LYS A 241 -4.75 -28.87 -31.20
CA LYS A 241 -5.29 -29.59 -32.38
C LYS A 241 -6.51 -28.84 -32.93
N ALA A 242 -6.46 -28.48 -34.21
CA ALA A 242 -7.60 -28.02 -34.97
C ALA A 242 -8.71 -29.10 -34.96
N GLN A 243 -9.86 -28.76 -34.42
CA GLN A 243 -11.07 -29.58 -34.55
C GLN A 243 -11.69 -29.31 -35.90
N GLY A 244 -11.77 -30.40 -36.73
CA GLY A 244 -12.45 -30.40 -38.00
C GLY A 244 -13.96 -30.22 -37.84
N GLN A 245 -14.55 -29.52 -38.79
CA GLN A 245 -16.00 -29.41 -38.97
C GLN A 245 -16.55 -30.76 -39.46
N PRO A 246 -17.74 -31.19 -38.99
CA PRO A 246 -18.53 -32.22 -39.71
C PRO A 246 -19.45 -31.56 -40.73
N GLN A 247 -19.60 -32.30 -41.82
CA GLN A 247 -20.58 -32.09 -42.90
C GLN A 247 -22.03 -32.19 -42.39
#